data_261e63d9dc1f862d2066931c078e5cb6
#
_entry.id   261e63d9dc1f862d2066931c078e5cb6
#
_cell.length_a   1.000
_cell.length_b   1.000
_cell.length_c   1.000
_cell.angle_alpha   90.00
_cell.angle_beta   90.00
_cell.angle_gamma   90.00
#
_symmetry.space_group_name_H-M   'P 1'
#
loop_
_entity.id
_entity.type
_entity.pdbx_description
1 polymer ?
#
loop_
_entity_poly.entity_id
_entity_poly.type
_entity_poly.pdbx_seq_one_letter_code
_entity_poly.pdbx_strand_id
1 'polypeptide(L)'
;MTDDEKKQYEEDKRKEELDNREAAITRRELTAVAKEQLNAAGVPAGMADFIDYTDADSVNESVKRLSKAFKGAVQQSVDDRLKGKAPLDKAKNNVLTAEEENARKAFANALKF
;
A
#
# COMPACT_ATOMS: atom_id res chain seq x y z
N MET A 1 2.50 -47.43 9.35
CA MET A 1 1.30 -46.75 9.85
C MET A 1 0.14 -47.72 9.98
N THR A 2 -0.53 -47.70 11.11
CA THR A 2 -1.78 -48.41 11.29
C THR A 2 -2.88 -47.72 10.50
N ASP A 3 -4.03 -48.38 10.33
CA ASP A 3 -5.16 -47.80 9.63
C ASP A 3 -5.68 -46.55 10.35
N ASP A 4 -5.66 -46.54 11.69
CA ASP A 4 -6.06 -45.39 12.49
C ASP A 4 -5.09 -44.23 12.32
N GLU A 5 -3.80 -44.49 12.27
CA GLU A 5 -2.79 -43.48 12.04
C GLU A 5 -2.91 -42.85 10.65
N LYS A 6 -3.23 -43.66 9.63
CA LYS A 6 -3.47 -43.18 8.28
C LYS A 6 -4.67 -42.26 8.22
N LYS A 7 -5.77 -42.64 8.89
CA LYS A 7 -6.97 -41.81 8.94
C LYS A 7 -6.68 -40.47 9.60
N GLN A 8 -5.96 -40.52 10.71
CA GLN A 8 -5.59 -39.30 11.44
C GLN A 8 -4.71 -38.39 10.58
N TYR A 9 -3.74 -38.96 9.89
CA TYR A 9 -2.88 -38.22 8.97
C TYR A 9 -3.68 -37.57 7.86
N GLU A 10 -4.61 -38.30 7.24
CA GLU A 10 -5.45 -37.77 6.17
C GLU A 10 -6.38 -36.65 6.66
N GLU A 11 -6.94 -36.81 7.86
CA GLU A 11 -7.79 -35.82 8.47
C GLU A 11 -7.00 -34.53 8.78
N ASP A 12 -5.82 -34.67 9.37
CA ASP A 12 -4.96 -33.55 9.70
C ASP A 12 -4.52 -32.79 8.44
N LYS A 13 -4.18 -33.54 7.40
CA LYS A 13 -3.80 -32.95 6.11
C LYS A 13 -4.94 -32.19 5.47
N ARG A 14 -6.12 -32.76 5.51
CA ARG A 14 -7.34 -32.12 4.98
C ARG A 14 -7.66 -30.84 5.73
N LYS A 15 -7.56 -30.88 7.04
CA LYS A 15 -7.78 -29.73 7.91
C LYS A 15 -6.79 -28.63 7.59
N GLU A 16 -5.52 -28.97 7.43
CA GLU A 16 -4.48 -28.02 7.06
C GLU A 16 -4.78 -27.36 5.71
N GLU A 17 -5.19 -28.15 4.72
CA GLU A 17 -5.55 -27.65 3.40
C GLU A 17 -6.74 -26.68 3.47
N LEU A 18 -7.75 -27.02 4.28
CA LEU A 18 -8.91 -26.15 4.48
C LEU A 18 -8.53 -24.86 5.18
N ASP A 19 -7.69 -24.94 6.20
CA ASP A 19 -7.21 -23.76 6.91
C ASP A 19 -6.41 -22.84 5.98
N ASN A 20 -5.59 -23.42 5.12
CA ASN A 20 -4.81 -22.66 4.14
C ASN A 20 -5.71 -21.98 3.11
N ARG A 21 -6.77 -22.66 2.66
CA ARG A 21 -7.75 -22.07 1.75
C ARG A 21 -8.51 -20.92 2.40
N GLU A 22 -8.93 -21.12 3.64
CA GLU A 22 -9.60 -20.06 4.42
C GLU A 22 -8.71 -18.85 4.58
N ALA A 23 -7.46 -19.07 4.92
CA ALA A 23 -6.49 -17.98 5.05
C ALA A 23 -6.30 -17.22 3.74
N ALA A 24 -6.25 -17.94 2.62
CA ALA A 24 -6.12 -17.33 1.31
C ALA A 24 -7.36 -16.50 0.93
N ILE A 25 -8.54 -17.01 1.24
CA ILE A 25 -9.80 -16.29 0.98
C ILE A 25 -9.88 -15.05 1.84
N THR A 26 -9.58 -15.17 3.12
CA THR A 26 -9.56 -14.04 4.05
C THR A 26 -8.59 -12.96 3.58
N ARG A 27 -7.40 -13.38 3.12
CA ARG A 27 -6.40 -12.44 2.58
C ARG A 27 -6.93 -11.69 1.37
N ARG A 28 -7.63 -12.37 0.47
CA ARG A 28 -8.23 -11.73 -0.70
C ARG A 28 -9.31 -10.72 -0.31
N GLU A 29 -10.14 -11.09 0.64
CA GLU A 29 -11.21 -10.22 1.14
C GLU A 29 -10.62 -8.98 1.79
N LEU A 30 -9.63 -9.15 2.65
CA LEU A 30 -8.96 -8.04 3.31
C LEU A 30 -8.22 -7.15 2.31
N THR A 31 -7.60 -7.75 1.30
CA THR A 31 -6.93 -7.01 0.24
C THR A 31 -7.93 -6.16 -0.55
N ALA A 32 -9.08 -6.72 -0.89
CA ALA A 32 -10.12 -5.99 -1.59
C ALA A 32 -10.63 -4.81 -0.75
N VAL A 33 -10.85 -5.02 0.54
CA VAL A 33 -11.27 -3.96 1.47
C VAL A 33 -10.19 -2.88 1.56
N ALA A 34 -8.93 -3.26 1.67
CA ALA A 34 -7.82 -2.32 1.75
C ALA A 34 -7.74 -1.45 0.48
N LYS A 35 -7.85 -2.06 -0.69
CA LYS A 35 -7.83 -1.33 -1.96
C LYS A 35 -8.99 -0.34 -2.07
N GLU A 36 -10.16 -0.77 -1.64
CA GLU A 36 -11.35 0.08 -1.62
C GLU A 36 -11.16 1.29 -0.71
N GLN A 37 -10.65 1.05 0.50
CA GLN A 37 -10.37 2.11 1.47
C GLN A 37 -9.28 3.07 0.98
N LEU A 38 -8.22 2.55 0.38
CA LEU A 38 -7.15 3.37 -0.19
C LEU A 38 -7.68 4.23 -1.34
N ASN A 39 -8.50 3.66 -2.20
CA ASN A 39 -9.15 4.38 -3.29
C ASN A 39 -10.02 5.52 -2.76
N ALA A 40 -10.83 5.25 -1.74
CA ALA A 40 -11.68 6.25 -1.11
C ALA A 40 -10.86 7.37 -0.46
N ALA A 41 -9.67 7.05 0.03
CA ALA A 41 -8.78 8.04 0.63
C ALA A 41 -7.91 8.79 -0.39
N GLY A 42 -8.00 8.43 -1.67
CA GLY A 42 -7.20 9.05 -2.72
C GLY A 42 -5.76 8.52 -2.80
N VAL A 43 -5.52 7.36 -2.22
CA VAL A 43 -4.21 6.70 -2.22
C VAL A 43 -4.21 5.64 -3.33
N PRO A 44 -3.12 5.53 -4.10
CA PRO A 44 -3.06 4.50 -5.15
C PRO A 44 -3.24 3.09 -4.60
N ALA A 45 -4.06 2.29 -5.29
CA ALA A 45 -4.35 0.92 -4.89
C ALA A 45 -3.10 0.03 -4.83
N GLY A 46 -2.07 0.36 -5.59
CA GLY A 46 -0.78 -0.34 -5.55
C GLY A 46 -0.11 -0.30 -4.17
N MET A 47 -0.50 0.64 -3.33
CA MET A 47 0.01 0.74 -1.96
C MET A 47 -0.56 -0.33 -1.02
N ALA A 48 -1.49 -1.15 -1.51
CA ALA A 48 -2.05 -2.24 -0.72
C ALA A 48 -0.99 -3.25 -0.24
N ASP A 49 0.15 -3.31 -0.91
CA ASP A 49 1.25 -4.18 -0.51
C ASP A 49 1.90 -3.77 0.81
N PHE A 50 1.70 -2.53 1.23
CA PHE A 50 2.25 -2.00 2.49
C PHE A 50 1.28 -2.14 3.67
N ILE A 51 0.16 -2.78 3.46
CA ILE A 51 -0.88 -2.95 4.49
C ILE A 51 -0.59 -4.21 5.31
N ASP A 52 -0.89 -4.13 6.60
CA ASP A 52 -0.82 -5.29 7.49
C ASP A 52 -2.12 -6.07 7.41
N TYR A 53 -2.06 -7.30 6.90
CA TYR A 53 -3.22 -8.16 6.69
C TYR A 53 -3.42 -9.18 7.80
N THR A 54 -2.92 -8.91 8.99
CA THR A 54 -3.08 -9.81 10.13
C THR A 54 -4.55 -10.02 10.48
N ASP A 55 -5.31 -8.93 10.54
CA ASP A 55 -6.75 -8.95 10.79
C ASP A 55 -7.39 -7.67 10.23
N ALA A 56 -8.71 -7.56 10.34
CA ALA A 56 -9.44 -6.41 9.82
C ALA A 56 -9.04 -5.11 10.50
N ASP A 57 -8.80 -5.14 11.82
CA ASP A 57 -8.39 -3.95 12.56
C ASP A 57 -7.01 -3.48 12.14
N SER A 58 -6.07 -4.41 11.94
CA SER A 58 -4.74 -4.10 11.44
C SER A 58 -4.77 -3.49 10.05
N VAL A 59 -5.65 -3.99 9.18
CA VAL A 59 -5.88 -3.42 7.85
C VAL A 59 -6.36 -1.97 7.98
N ASN A 60 -7.37 -1.73 8.79
CA ASN A 60 -7.93 -0.39 8.97
C ASN A 60 -6.90 0.59 9.51
N GLU A 61 -6.12 0.20 10.49
CA GLU A 61 -5.08 1.04 11.07
C GLU A 61 -3.95 1.30 10.08
N SER A 62 -3.52 0.27 9.35
CA SER A 62 -2.49 0.41 8.34
C SER A 62 -2.93 1.36 7.23
N VAL A 63 -4.18 1.25 6.78
CA VAL A 63 -4.74 2.15 5.77
C VAL A 63 -4.74 3.58 6.27
N LYS A 64 -5.15 3.81 7.51
CA LYS A 64 -5.15 5.16 8.10
C LYS A 64 -3.75 5.76 8.16
N ARG A 65 -2.78 4.98 8.65
CA ARG A 65 -1.39 5.43 8.75
C ARG A 65 -0.80 5.72 7.38
N LEU A 66 -1.01 4.82 6.44
CA LEU A 66 -0.51 4.96 5.08
C LEU A 66 -1.15 6.15 4.38
N SER A 67 -2.46 6.33 4.53
CA SER A 67 -3.19 7.45 3.95
C SER A 67 -2.69 8.79 4.50
N LYS A 68 -2.47 8.85 5.80
CA LYS A 68 -1.94 10.05 6.45
C LYS A 68 -0.52 10.36 5.96
N ALA A 69 0.34 9.35 5.91
CA ALA A 69 1.71 9.50 5.43
C ALA A 69 1.75 9.93 3.96
N PHE A 70 0.89 9.34 3.13
CA PHE A 70 0.79 9.67 1.72
C PHE A 70 0.34 11.12 1.52
N LYS A 71 -0.72 11.51 2.21
CA LYS A 71 -1.23 12.89 2.14
C LYS A 71 -0.20 13.90 2.64
N GLY A 72 0.51 13.55 3.71
CA GLY A 72 1.58 14.38 4.23
C GLY A 72 2.73 14.53 3.23
N ALA A 73 3.12 13.45 2.59
CA ALA A 73 4.17 13.46 1.58
C ALA A 73 3.77 14.29 0.36
N VAL A 74 2.52 14.16 -0.09
CA VAL A 74 1.99 14.96 -1.20
C VAL A 74 1.98 16.44 -0.83
N GLN A 75 1.49 16.77 0.36
CA GLN A 75 1.44 18.15 0.83
C GLN A 75 2.85 18.74 0.94
N GLN A 76 3.79 17.99 1.47
CA GLN A 76 5.18 18.42 1.56
C GLN A 76 5.77 18.68 0.18
N SER A 77 5.50 17.80 -0.77
CA SER A 77 5.96 17.94 -2.15
C SER A 77 5.39 19.17 -2.81
N VAL A 78 4.09 19.45 -2.58
CA VAL A 78 3.43 20.66 -3.09
C VAL A 78 4.02 21.91 -2.46
N ASP A 79 4.21 21.90 -1.14
CA ASP A 79 4.80 23.04 -0.42
C ASP A 79 6.21 23.35 -0.90
N ASP A 80 7.01 22.31 -1.09
CA ASP A 80 8.38 22.48 -1.60
C ASP A 80 8.39 23.06 -3.02
N ARG A 81 7.45 22.63 -3.84
CA ARG A 81 7.27 23.17 -5.17
C ARG A 81 6.88 24.65 -5.15
N LEU A 82 5.94 25.00 -4.29
CA LEU A 82 5.50 26.38 -4.15
C LEU A 82 6.64 27.26 -3.66
N LYS A 83 7.44 26.79 -2.72
CA LYS A 83 8.63 27.50 -2.26
C LYS A 83 9.67 27.62 -3.35
N GLY A 84 9.88 26.55 -4.12
CA GLY A 84 10.81 26.56 -5.24
C GLY A 84 10.37 27.45 -6.37
N LYS A 85 9.09 27.76 -6.48
CA LYS A 85 8.53 28.66 -7.50
C LYS A 85 8.47 30.13 -7.06
N ALA A 86 8.74 30.37 -5.79
CA ALA A 86 8.66 31.73 -5.26
C ALA A 86 9.46 32.76 -6.07
N PRO A 87 10.68 32.51 -6.55
CA PRO A 87 11.32 33.40 -7.49
C PRO A 87 10.74 33.27 -8.89
N LEU A 88 10.23 34.37 -9.41
CA LEU A 88 9.72 34.44 -10.78
C LEU A 88 10.76 34.07 -11.83
N ASP A 89 12.02 34.17 -11.48
CA ASP A 89 13.12 33.85 -12.38
C ASP A 89 13.07 32.43 -12.91
N LYS A 90 12.56 31.50 -12.12
CA LYS A 90 12.37 30.12 -12.53
C LYS A 90 11.28 29.97 -13.60
N ALA A 91 10.21 30.76 -13.45
CA ALA A 91 9.13 30.76 -14.42
C ALA A 91 9.60 31.41 -15.74
N LYS A 92 10.46 32.40 -15.68
CA LYS A 92 11.03 33.06 -16.86
C LYS A 92 11.92 32.13 -17.66
N ASN A 93 12.63 31.26 -16.98
CA ASN A 93 13.60 30.39 -17.64
C ASN A 93 12.92 29.13 -18.21
N ASN A 94 11.70 28.80 -17.80
CA ASN A 94 10.99 27.61 -18.23
C ASN A 94 11.80 26.31 -18.10
N VAL A 95 12.82 26.35 -17.26
CA VAL A 95 13.71 25.22 -17.03
C VAL A 95 13.53 24.77 -15.60
N LEU A 96 13.24 23.47 -15.45
CA LEU A 96 13.18 22.88 -14.13
C LEU A 96 14.61 22.84 -13.57
N THR A 97 14.76 23.25 -12.32
CA THR A 97 16.04 23.07 -11.64
C THR A 97 16.25 21.57 -11.37
N ALA A 98 17.51 21.20 -11.14
CA ALA A 98 17.83 19.80 -10.81
C ALA A 98 17.03 19.32 -9.59
N GLU A 99 16.81 20.17 -8.62
CA GLU A 99 16.02 19.86 -7.43
C GLU A 99 14.57 19.58 -7.76
N GLU A 100 13.97 20.38 -8.63
CA GLU A 100 12.59 20.19 -9.06
C GLU A 100 12.44 18.92 -9.88
N GLU A 101 13.37 18.63 -10.75
CA GLU A 101 13.40 17.40 -11.51
C GLU A 101 13.53 16.17 -10.60
N ASN A 102 14.43 16.26 -9.63
CA ASN A 102 14.64 15.18 -8.67
C ASN A 102 13.39 14.95 -7.82
N ALA A 103 12.72 16.02 -7.39
CA ALA A 103 11.47 15.94 -6.64
C ALA A 103 10.37 15.29 -7.48
N ARG A 104 10.26 15.64 -8.75
CA ARG A 104 9.30 15.03 -9.67
C ARG A 104 9.58 13.55 -9.87
N LYS A 105 10.85 13.20 -10.07
CA LYS A 105 11.26 11.80 -10.23
C LYS A 105 10.99 10.98 -8.97
N ALA A 106 11.33 11.54 -7.82
CA ALA A 106 11.08 10.89 -6.54
C ALA A 106 9.59 10.65 -6.32
N PHE A 107 8.76 11.64 -6.63
CA PHE A 107 7.31 11.51 -6.51
C PHE A 107 6.76 10.48 -7.51
N ALA A 108 7.20 10.55 -8.76
CA ALA A 108 6.78 9.59 -9.78
C ALA A 108 7.20 8.16 -9.41
N ASN A 109 8.40 7.99 -8.84
CA ASN A 109 8.86 6.69 -8.37
C ASN A 109 8.06 6.19 -7.18
N ALA A 110 7.67 7.08 -6.28
CA ALA A 110 6.84 6.73 -5.14
C ALA A 110 5.44 6.28 -5.55
N LEU A 111 4.96 6.71 -6.72
CA LEU A 111 3.66 6.34 -7.25
C LEU A 111 3.71 5.10 -8.17
N LYS A 112 4.89 4.59 -8.47
CA LYS A 112 5.05 3.38 -9.28
C LYS A 112 5.01 2.15 -8.38
N PHE A 113 4.06 1.29 -8.61
CA PHE A 113 3.91 0.04 -7.86
C PHE A 113 3.73 -1.16 -8.75
#